data_f4faf290b2e1c06a0737cd481f5302cc
#
_entry.id   f4faf290b2e1c06a0737cd481f5302cc
#
_cell.length_a   1.000
_cell.length_b   1.000
_cell.length_c   1.000
_cell.angle_alpha   90.00
_cell.angle_beta   90.00
_cell.angle_gamma   90.00
#
_symmetry.space_group_name_H-M   'P 1'
#
loop_
_entity.id
_entity.type
_entity.pdbx_description
1 polymer ?
#
loop_
_entity_poly.entity_id
_entity_poly.type
_entity_poly.pdbx_seq_one_letter_code
_entity_poly.pdbx_strand_id
1 'polypeptide(L)'
;KWSENGDTIGFKYADHITAVRHDGYTLVSLANPWRRGSVLHRYALVPRTDSARVAGSLPEGATVVYTPVERSVVFTSPHCFLLGALGADKVVDGECDFGYINLPYVQRGVKAGAIADCGNSMSPSIERIVSLRPQAVLVSPFEGASYGQLDHIGVPLVECADYMETSALGRAEWMRFYGMLIGREREADSLFAVVERNYKETMRLAATSRLRPKVITERVVSGVWYCPGGKSSMGRLIADAGARYAFAADGHSGSLTLAPEKVVAEASDADCWLFIYNGGKAPLPADLLAEYQGYKMLKAFAGGGVYGCGSATGVPYFEEVSFRPDLLLMDFVRIFHPDLGLK
;
A
#
# COMPACT_ATOMS: atom_id res chain seq x y z
N LYS A 1 24.35 -23.24 3.91
CA LYS A 1 24.30 -22.47 5.17
C LYS A 1 24.48 -21.01 4.80
N TRP A 2 23.48 -20.20 4.99
CA TRP A 2 23.53 -18.76 4.78
C TRP A 2 24.44 -18.17 5.86
N SER A 3 25.40 -17.33 5.47
CA SER A 3 26.27 -16.65 6.43
C SER A 3 25.40 -15.67 7.26
N GLU A 4 25.28 -15.92 8.56
CA GLU A 4 24.63 -15.03 9.51
C GLU A 4 25.52 -13.83 9.91
N ASN A 5 26.71 -13.74 9.33
CA ASN A 5 27.68 -12.70 9.64
C ASN A 5 27.42 -11.44 8.80
N GLY A 6 26.54 -10.59 9.28
CA GLY A 6 26.24 -9.29 8.69
C GLY A 6 25.48 -8.42 9.68
N ASP A 7 25.42 -7.11 9.40
CA ASP A 7 24.68 -6.16 10.22
C ASP A 7 23.19 -6.16 9.86
N THR A 8 22.36 -6.59 10.79
CA THR A 8 20.90 -6.60 10.58
C THR A 8 20.36 -5.17 10.49
N ILE A 9 19.65 -4.89 9.41
CA ILE A 9 18.87 -3.66 9.27
C ILE A 9 17.50 -3.90 9.92
N GLY A 10 17.25 -3.28 11.06
CA GLY A 10 16.03 -3.50 11.84
C GLY A 10 14.80 -2.93 11.16
N PHE A 11 13.78 -3.77 10.94
CA PHE A 11 12.40 -3.36 10.66
C PHE A 11 11.61 -3.52 11.96
N LYS A 12 10.94 -2.45 12.38
CA LYS A 12 10.27 -2.38 13.69
C LYS A 12 8.82 -2.82 13.63
N TYR A 13 8.17 -2.65 12.50
CA TYR A 13 6.75 -2.87 12.29
C TYR A 13 6.44 -3.86 11.16
N ALA A 14 7.32 -3.94 10.17
CA ALA A 14 7.13 -4.83 9.04
C ALA A 14 7.49 -6.27 9.43
N ASP A 15 6.55 -7.20 9.22
CA ASP A 15 6.68 -8.61 9.58
C ASP A 15 7.18 -9.48 8.41
N HIS A 16 7.03 -9.01 7.17
CA HIS A 16 7.28 -9.81 5.96
C HIS A 16 8.59 -9.48 5.25
N ILE A 17 9.45 -8.65 5.85
CA ILE A 17 10.73 -8.28 5.27
C ILE A 17 11.86 -8.31 6.30
N THR A 18 13.00 -8.80 5.91
CA THR A 18 14.26 -8.71 6.67
C THR A 18 15.38 -8.28 5.76
N ALA A 19 16.36 -7.55 6.28
CA ALA A 19 17.55 -7.15 5.53
C ALA A 19 18.80 -7.29 6.38
N VAL A 20 19.88 -7.80 5.76
CA VAL A 20 21.17 -7.96 6.39
C VAL A 20 22.23 -7.37 5.47
N ARG A 21 23.01 -6.45 6.00
CA ARG A 21 24.13 -5.81 5.28
C ARG A 21 25.37 -6.68 5.41
N HIS A 22 25.90 -7.08 4.28
CA HIS A 22 27.17 -7.79 4.13
C HIS A 22 28.23 -6.88 3.51
N ASP A 23 29.47 -7.35 3.44
CA ASP A 23 30.51 -6.63 2.73
C ASP A 23 30.24 -6.65 1.21
N GLY A 24 29.83 -5.48 0.69
CA GLY A 24 29.56 -5.23 -0.72
C GLY A 24 28.16 -5.60 -1.24
N TYR A 25 27.24 -6.05 -0.40
CA TYR A 25 25.83 -6.22 -0.76
C TYR A 25 24.92 -6.22 0.46
N THR A 26 23.64 -5.98 0.22
CA THR A 26 22.60 -6.18 1.23
C THR A 26 21.68 -7.31 0.80
N LEU A 27 21.54 -8.33 1.66
CA LEU A 27 20.59 -9.41 1.42
C LEU A 27 19.24 -9.03 2.01
N VAL A 28 18.22 -8.92 1.15
CA VAL A 28 16.84 -8.70 1.56
C VAL A 28 16.05 -9.98 1.33
N SER A 29 15.34 -10.43 2.36
CA SER A 29 14.47 -11.61 2.29
C SER A 29 13.04 -11.22 2.56
N LEU A 30 12.15 -11.58 1.63
CA LEU A 30 10.71 -11.41 1.76
C LEU A 30 10.10 -12.72 2.26
N ALA A 31 9.40 -12.65 3.41
CA ALA A 31 8.62 -13.78 3.89
C ALA A 31 7.39 -13.99 2.99
N ASN A 32 7.01 -15.25 2.79
CA ASN A 32 5.82 -15.55 2.00
C ASN A 32 4.55 -15.31 2.85
N PRO A 33 3.73 -14.31 2.51
CA PRO A 33 2.57 -13.96 3.32
C PRO A 33 1.43 -14.99 3.22
N TRP A 34 1.43 -15.82 2.18
CA TRP A 34 0.43 -16.88 1.97
C TRP A 34 0.85 -18.22 2.54
N ARG A 35 2.16 -18.44 2.71
CA ARG A 35 2.70 -19.70 3.21
C ARG A 35 3.66 -19.47 4.37
N ARG A 36 3.11 -19.55 5.58
CA ARG A 36 3.87 -19.30 6.81
C ARG A 36 5.16 -20.13 6.88
N GLY A 37 6.25 -19.46 7.26
CA GLY A 37 7.56 -20.09 7.43
C GLY A 37 8.33 -20.33 6.14
N SER A 38 7.79 -19.93 4.99
CA SER A 38 8.52 -19.97 3.72
C SER A 38 8.95 -18.56 3.28
N VAL A 39 9.92 -18.53 2.37
CA VAL A 39 10.41 -17.31 1.74
C VAL A 39 9.66 -17.10 0.43
N LEU A 40 9.22 -15.86 0.18
CA LEU A 40 8.67 -15.45 -1.10
C LEU A 40 9.82 -15.24 -2.09
N HIS A 41 10.76 -14.36 -1.75
CA HIS A 41 11.88 -14.01 -2.59
C HIS A 41 13.09 -13.56 -1.78
N ARG A 42 14.28 -13.66 -2.37
CA ARG A 42 15.52 -13.06 -1.85
C ARG A 42 16.18 -12.20 -2.90
N TYR A 43 16.63 -11.02 -2.48
CA TYR A 43 17.34 -10.07 -3.31
C TYR A 43 18.73 -9.81 -2.73
N ALA A 44 19.75 -9.91 -3.57
CA ALA A 44 21.08 -9.38 -3.27
C ALA A 44 21.18 -7.98 -3.90
N LEU A 45 21.07 -6.94 -3.09
CA LEU A 45 21.24 -5.56 -3.53
C LEU A 45 22.72 -5.24 -3.58
N VAL A 46 23.26 -5.07 -4.77
CA VAL A 46 24.72 -4.94 -5.01
C VAL A 46 25.00 -3.54 -5.57
N PRO A 47 25.75 -2.68 -4.84
CA PRO A 47 26.24 -1.45 -5.44
C PRO A 47 27.03 -1.75 -6.73
N ARG A 48 26.78 -0.97 -7.79
CA ARG A 48 27.46 -1.21 -9.10
C ARG A 48 28.96 -1.21 -8.98
N THR A 49 29.50 -0.40 -8.06
CA THR A 49 30.96 -0.35 -7.79
C THR A 49 31.52 -1.63 -7.22
N ASP A 50 30.70 -2.45 -6.56
CA ASP A 50 31.12 -3.68 -5.90
C ASP A 50 30.82 -4.93 -6.73
N SER A 51 30.15 -4.80 -7.87
CA SER A 51 29.64 -5.91 -8.68
C SER A 51 30.70 -6.96 -9.01
N ALA A 52 31.88 -6.54 -9.46
CA ALA A 52 32.97 -7.45 -9.78
C ALA A 52 33.57 -8.13 -8.53
N ARG A 53 33.62 -7.40 -7.42
CA ARG A 53 34.21 -7.87 -6.16
C ARG A 53 33.40 -8.99 -5.51
N VAL A 54 32.07 -8.89 -5.59
CA VAL A 54 31.17 -9.82 -4.89
C VAL A 54 30.57 -10.92 -5.76
N ALA A 55 30.82 -10.91 -7.07
CA ALA A 55 30.19 -11.85 -8.02
C ALA A 55 30.28 -13.33 -7.62
N GLY A 56 31.41 -13.75 -6.99
CA GLY A 56 31.63 -15.12 -6.54
C GLY A 56 31.14 -15.43 -5.11
N SER A 57 30.62 -14.43 -4.38
CA SER A 57 30.20 -14.57 -2.97
C SER A 57 28.71 -14.33 -2.74
N LEU A 58 27.97 -14.05 -3.81
CA LEU A 58 26.53 -13.80 -3.70
C LEU A 58 25.77 -15.08 -3.33
N PRO A 59 24.72 -14.96 -2.50
CA PRO A 59 23.93 -16.12 -2.07
C PRO A 59 23.26 -16.81 -3.25
N GLU A 60 23.38 -18.13 -3.32
CA GLU A 60 22.67 -18.94 -4.32
C GLU A 60 21.16 -18.76 -4.19
N GLY A 61 20.46 -18.64 -5.32
CA GLY A 61 19.00 -18.46 -5.36
C GLY A 61 18.51 -17.06 -4.96
N ALA A 62 19.39 -16.09 -4.75
CA ALA A 62 19.01 -14.70 -4.63
C ALA A 62 19.02 -14.00 -6.00
N THR A 63 18.01 -13.20 -6.27
CA THR A 63 18.00 -12.32 -7.44
C THR A 63 18.90 -11.12 -7.20
N VAL A 64 19.88 -10.93 -8.09
CA VAL A 64 20.78 -9.79 -8.00
C VAL A 64 20.12 -8.54 -8.56
N VAL A 65 20.13 -7.46 -7.76
CA VAL A 65 19.68 -6.13 -8.19
C VAL A 65 20.84 -5.17 -8.00
N TYR A 66 21.34 -4.62 -9.10
CA TYR A 66 22.40 -3.61 -9.04
C TYR A 66 21.82 -2.25 -8.66
N THR A 67 22.38 -1.66 -7.61
CA THR A 67 21.93 -0.39 -7.05
C THR A 67 22.93 0.75 -7.30
N PRO A 68 22.44 2.01 -7.36
CA PRO A 68 21.02 2.38 -7.38
C PRO A 68 20.33 1.97 -8.68
N VAL A 69 19.06 1.59 -8.59
CA VAL A 69 18.18 1.47 -9.75
C VAL A 69 17.85 2.87 -10.24
N GLU A 70 18.15 3.14 -11.50
CA GLU A 70 17.96 4.46 -12.13
C GLU A 70 16.87 4.44 -13.19
N ARG A 71 16.47 3.25 -13.64
CA ARG A 71 15.39 3.03 -14.62
C ARG A 71 14.55 1.85 -14.19
N SER A 72 13.26 2.09 -14.05
CA SER A 72 12.31 1.04 -13.65
C SER A 72 10.99 1.15 -14.39
N VAL A 73 10.29 0.03 -14.44
CA VAL A 73 8.86 -0.02 -14.75
C VAL A 73 8.11 -0.36 -13.48
N VAL A 74 7.07 0.38 -13.17
CA VAL A 74 6.34 0.29 -11.89
C VAL A 74 4.88 -0.07 -12.15
N PHE A 75 4.45 -1.22 -11.62
CA PHE A 75 3.10 -1.75 -11.89
C PHE A 75 2.02 -1.20 -10.98
N THR A 76 2.39 -0.47 -9.93
CA THR A 76 1.42 -0.02 -8.92
C THR A 76 1.57 1.45 -8.59
N SER A 77 0.44 2.14 -8.47
CA SER A 77 0.38 3.57 -8.17
C SER A 77 0.99 3.96 -6.81
N PRO A 78 0.88 3.18 -5.71
CA PRO A 78 1.55 3.51 -4.45
C PRO A 78 3.07 3.60 -4.57
N HIS A 79 3.69 2.75 -5.39
CA HIS A 79 5.13 2.79 -5.59
C HIS A 79 5.55 3.96 -6.46
N CYS A 80 4.74 4.34 -7.46
CA CYS A 80 4.95 5.61 -8.17
C CYS A 80 4.90 6.80 -7.20
N PHE A 81 3.92 6.84 -6.29
CA PHE A 81 3.86 7.88 -5.26
C PHE A 81 5.12 7.90 -4.41
N LEU A 82 5.54 6.76 -3.89
CA LEU A 82 6.72 6.66 -3.02
C LEU A 82 7.99 7.14 -3.72
N LEU A 83 8.23 6.71 -4.97
CA LEU A 83 9.41 7.14 -5.73
C LEU A 83 9.43 8.65 -5.91
N GLY A 84 8.28 9.26 -6.22
CA GLY A 84 8.15 10.71 -6.27
C GLY A 84 8.39 11.38 -4.91
N ALA A 85 7.83 10.84 -3.83
CA ALA A 85 8.01 11.36 -2.47
C ALA A 85 9.47 11.29 -1.97
N LEU A 86 10.25 10.31 -2.47
CA LEU A 86 11.69 10.19 -2.20
C LEU A 86 12.56 11.03 -3.15
N GLY A 87 11.97 11.87 -4.01
CA GLY A 87 12.69 12.67 -5.00
C GLY A 87 13.34 11.84 -6.11
N ALA A 88 12.77 10.69 -6.42
CA ALA A 88 13.26 9.74 -7.41
C ALA A 88 12.23 9.50 -8.55
N ASP A 89 11.42 10.50 -8.86
CA ASP A 89 10.43 10.47 -9.94
C ASP A 89 11.03 10.07 -11.29
N LYS A 90 12.28 10.45 -11.55
CA LYS A 90 13.03 10.12 -12.77
C LYS A 90 13.40 8.65 -12.92
N VAL A 91 13.26 7.85 -11.86
CA VAL A 91 13.50 6.40 -11.92
C VAL A 91 12.33 5.67 -12.60
N VAL A 92 11.16 6.31 -12.72
CA VAL A 92 9.98 5.73 -13.36
C VAL A 92 10.02 6.02 -14.86
N ASP A 93 10.50 5.07 -15.65
CA ASP A 93 10.50 5.14 -17.13
C ASP A 93 9.22 4.59 -17.75
N GLY A 94 8.52 3.73 -17.04
CA GLY A 94 7.25 3.15 -17.47
C GLY A 94 6.37 2.78 -16.28
N GLU A 95 5.09 2.74 -16.54
CA GLU A 95 4.08 2.36 -15.56
C GLU A 95 2.96 1.54 -16.21
N CYS A 96 2.14 0.89 -15.39
CA CYS A 96 0.93 0.21 -15.81
C CYS A 96 -0.31 0.85 -15.19
N ASP A 97 -1.47 0.60 -15.82
CA ASP A 97 -2.77 1.07 -15.32
C ASP A 97 -2.89 2.61 -15.22
N PHE A 98 -2.30 3.33 -16.18
CA PHE A 98 -2.23 4.79 -16.24
C PHE A 98 -3.55 5.50 -15.92
N GLY A 99 -4.67 4.96 -16.40
CA GLY A 99 -5.99 5.54 -16.17
C GLY A 99 -6.42 5.65 -14.70
N TYR A 100 -5.74 4.93 -13.80
CA TYR A 100 -6.03 4.92 -12.37
C TYR A 100 -5.00 5.70 -11.54
N ILE A 101 -3.95 6.26 -12.16
CA ILE A 101 -2.87 6.96 -11.44
C ILE A 101 -3.14 8.45 -11.39
N ASN A 102 -3.46 9.00 -10.22
CA ASN A 102 -3.75 10.42 -9.99
C ASN A 102 -2.53 11.24 -9.54
N LEU A 103 -1.32 10.85 -9.96
CA LEU A 103 -0.08 11.54 -9.61
C LEU A 103 0.29 12.55 -10.70
N PRO A 104 0.43 13.85 -10.38
CA PRO A 104 0.69 14.89 -11.36
C PRO A 104 1.96 14.67 -12.20
N TYR A 105 3.05 14.13 -11.61
CA TYR A 105 4.28 13.89 -12.35
C TYR A 105 4.13 12.72 -13.33
N VAL A 106 3.41 11.66 -12.97
CA VAL A 106 3.12 10.52 -13.86
C VAL A 106 2.23 10.99 -15.01
N GLN A 107 1.16 11.72 -14.69
CA GLN A 107 0.23 12.27 -15.69
C GLN A 107 0.95 13.17 -16.70
N ARG A 108 1.83 14.05 -16.25
CA ARG A 108 2.66 14.89 -17.13
C ARG A 108 3.68 14.07 -17.90
N GLY A 109 4.35 13.11 -17.23
CA GLY A 109 5.37 12.27 -17.83
C GLY A 109 4.84 11.43 -19.00
N VAL A 110 3.68 10.79 -18.82
CA VAL A 110 3.04 9.99 -19.87
C VAL A 110 2.59 10.89 -21.03
N LYS A 111 1.95 12.02 -20.75
CA LYS A 111 1.52 12.95 -21.80
C LYS A 111 2.69 13.55 -22.60
N ALA A 112 3.84 13.72 -21.96
CA ALA A 112 5.06 14.21 -22.61
C ALA A 112 5.90 13.09 -23.26
N GLY A 113 5.53 11.84 -23.11
CA GLY A 113 6.30 10.70 -23.62
C GLY A 113 7.58 10.40 -22.82
N ALA A 114 7.75 11.01 -21.64
CA ALA A 114 8.88 10.77 -20.74
C ALA A 114 8.69 9.51 -19.87
N ILE A 115 7.45 9.13 -19.62
CA ILE A 115 7.07 7.88 -18.96
C ILE A 115 6.21 7.08 -19.95
N ALA A 116 6.53 5.81 -20.16
CA ALA A 116 5.78 4.96 -21.07
C ALA A 116 4.57 4.33 -20.35
N ASP A 117 3.41 4.40 -20.97
CA ASP A 117 2.25 3.58 -20.58
C ASP A 117 2.49 2.14 -21.08
N CYS A 118 2.75 1.21 -20.17
CA CYS A 118 3.00 -0.19 -20.44
C CYS A 118 1.73 -1.05 -20.45
N GLY A 119 0.56 -0.44 -20.40
CA GLY A 119 -0.73 -1.11 -20.49
C GLY A 119 -1.27 -1.55 -19.14
N ASN A 120 -2.01 -2.66 -19.14
CA ASN A 120 -2.62 -3.21 -17.94
C ASN A 120 -1.63 -4.09 -17.16
N SER A 121 -1.55 -3.95 -15.83
CA SER A 121 -0.63 -4.70 -14.97
C SER A 121 -0.83 -6.22 -15.00
N MET A 122 -2.05 -6.69 -15.30
CA MET A 122 -2.34 -8.13 -15.45
C MET A 122 -1.99 -8.68 -16.84
N SER A 123 -1.80 -7.79 -17.82
CA SER A 123 -1.42 -8.15 -19.20
C SER A 123 -0.58 -7.03 -19.81
N PRO A 124 0.64 -6.81 -19.29
CA PRO A 124 1.48 -5.68 -19.70
C PRO A 124 2.07 -5.88 -21.09
N SER A 125 2.41 -4.77 -21.76
CA SER A 125 3.13 -4.80 -23.03
C SER A 125 4.61 -5.14 -22.81
N ILE A 126 4.95 -6.42 -22.96
CA ILE A 126 6.32 -6.93 -22.79
C ILE A 126 7.30 -6.23 -23.73
N GLU A 127 6.92 -6.05 -25.00
CA GLU A 127 7.73 -5.37 -25.98
C GLU A 127 8.08 -3.94 -25.54
N ARG A 128 7.10 -3.20 -25.04
CA ARG A 128 7.32 -1.84 -24.54
C ARG A 128 8.23 -1.83 -23.33
N ILE A 129 8.01 -2.73 -22.37
CA ILE A 129 8.87 -2.88 -21.18
C ILE A 129 10.32 -3.15 -21.59
N VAL A 130 10.55 -4.12 -22.48
CA VAL A 130 11.89 -4.47 -22.94
C VAL A 130 12.56 -3.29 -23.65
N SER A 131 11.80 -2.52 -24.45
CA SER A 131 12.35 -1.37 -25.19
C SER A 131 12.88 -0.26 -24.24
N LEU A 132 12.31 -0.13 -23.04
CA LEU A 132 12.76 0.82 -22.01
C LEU A 132 14.10 0.40 -21.36
N ARG A 133 14.52 -0.85 -21.51
CA ARG A 133 15.71 -1.42 -20.87
C ARG A 133 15.75 -1.14 -19.36
N PRO A 134 14.69 -1.48 -18.61
CA PRO A 134 14.67 -1.22 -17.18
C PRO A 134 15.73 -2.03 -16.46
N GLN A 135 16.16 -1.54 -15.31
CA GLN A 135 17.11 -2.23 -14.43
C GLN A 135 16.37 -3.05 -13.36
N ALA A 136 15.11 -2.75 -13.14
CA ALA A 136 14.17 -3.52 -12.33
C ALA A 136 12.73 -3.25 -12.78
N VAL A 137 11.87 -4.23 -12.57
CA VAL A 137 10.40 -4.07 -12.71
C VAL A 137 9.77 -4.31 -11.34
N LEU A 138 9.05 -3.33 -10.82
CA LEU A 138 8.34 -3.42 -9.56
C LEU A 138 6.95 -4.01 -9.83
N VAL A 139 6.70 -5.21 -9.32
CA VAL A 139 5.46 -5.96 -9.56
C VAL A 139 4.71 -6.21 -8.25
N SER A 140 3.39 -6.37 -8.33
CA SER A 140 2.58 -6.75 -7.18
C SER A 140 2.39 -8.27 -7.19
N PRO A 141 2.98 -9.02 -6.23
CA PRO A 141 2.82 -10.47 -6.17
C PRO A 141 1.40 -10.83 -5.69
N PHE A 142 0.95 -12.04 -6.02
CA PHE A 142 -0.26 -12.66 -5.48
C PHE A 142 -0.01 -14.16 -5.25
N GLU A 143 -0.88 -14.83 -4.54
CA GLU A 143 -0.70 -16.25 -4.25
C GLU A 143 -0.58 -17.08 -5.53
N GLY A 144 0.52 -17.81 -5.66
CA GLY A 144 0.83 -18.59 -6.86
C GLY A 144 1.12 -17.77 -8.09
N ALA A 145 1.53 -16.51 -7.94
CA ALA A 145 1.85 -15.61 -9.05
C ALA A 145 2.86 -16.21 -10.02
N SER A 146 2.54 -16.09 -11.31
CA SER A 146 3.47 -16.24 -12.42
C SER A 146 3.36 -14.98 -13.27
N TYR A 147 4.50 -14.41 -13.61
CA TYR A 147 4.56 -13.19 -14.42
C TYR A 147 4.69 -13.48 -15.90
N GLY A 148 4.56 -14.76 -16.29
CA GLY A 148 4.55 -15.20 -17.69
C GLY A 148 5.83 -14.80 -18.43
N GLN A 149 5.69 -14.04 -19.52
CA GLN A 149 6.84 -13.62 -20.31
C GLN A 149 7.78 -12.66 -19.56
N LEU A 150 7.31 -11.94 -18.55
CA LEU A 150 8.17 -11.09 -17.72
C LEU A 150 9.25 -11.88 -16.98
N ASP A 151 8.98 -13.13 -16.59
CA ASP A 151 9.96 -14.00 -15.94
C ASP A 151 11.20 -14.28 -16.83
N HIS A 152 11.09 -14.03 -18.12
CA HIS A 152 12.10 -14.39 -19.13
C HIS A 152 12.78 -13.20 -19.80
N ILE A 153 12.48 -11.96 -19.40
CA ILE A 153 13.10 -10.77 -20.02
C ILE A 153 14.51 -10.47 -19.52
N GLY A 154 15.02 -11.23 -18.54
CA GLY A 154 16.36 -11.04 -17.98
C GLY A 154 16.51 -9.79 -17.10
N VAL A 155 15.40 -9.20 -16.64
CA VAL A 155 15.38 -8.05 -15.74
C VAL A 155 14.85 -8.50 -14.37
N PRO A 156 15.47 -8.09 -13.24
CA PRO A 156 14.97 -8.46 -11.92
C PRO A 156 13.54 -7.95 -11.72
N LEU A 157 12.66 -8.86 -11.27
CA LEU A 157 11.32 -8.51 -10.81
C LEU A 157 11.37 -8.29 -9.30
N VAL A 158 11.01 -7.09 -8.85
CA VAL A 158 10.94 -6.74 -7.43
C VAL A 158 9.51 -6.89 -6.96
N GLU A 159 9.28 -7.89 -6.13
CA GLU A 159 7.95 -8.23 -5.60
C GLU A 159 7.57 -7.31 -4.45
N CYS A 160 6.62 -6.42 -4.71
CA CYS A 160 6.13 -5.42 -3.76
C CYS A 160 5.03 -6.03 -2.88
N ALA A 161 5.42 -6.86 -1.91
CA ALA A 161 4.48 -7.56 -1.01
C ALA A 161 4.07 -6.73 0.22
N ASP A 162 4.41 -5.44 0.26
CA ASP A 162 4.09 -4.52 1.35
C ASP A 162 2.59 -4.47 1.69
N TYR A 163 1.73 -4.64 0.68
CA TYR A 163 0.27 -4.62 0.87
C TYR A 163 -0.25 -5.77 1.73
N MET A 164 0.55 -6.81 1.93
CA MET A 164 0.23 -7.96 2.79
C MET A 164 0.57 -7.73 4.27
N GLU A 165 1.25 -6.63 4.59
CA GLU A 165 1.46 -6.24 5.98
C GLU A 165 0.13 -5.96 6.67
N THR A 166 0.01 -6.42 7.91
CA THR A 166 -1.23 -6.31 8.68
C THR A 166 -1.31 -5.04 9.53
N SER A 167 -0.26 -4.22 9.54
CA SER A 167 -0.26 -2.93 10.20
C SER A 167 0.09 -1.81 9.21
N ALA A 168 -0.51 -0.64 9.41
CA ALA A 168 -0.28 0.51 8.56
C ALA A 168 1.18 0.98 8.60
N LEU A 169 1.80 1.01 9.79
CA LEU A 169 3.21 1.33 9.95
C LEU A 169 4.12 0.24 9.37
N GLY A 170 3.74 -1.05 9.47
CA GLY A 170 4.49 -2.14 8.85
C GLY A 170 4.55 -1.98 7.34
N ARG A 171 3.41 -1.70 6.70
CA ARG A 171 3.36 -1.41 5.27
C ARG A 171 4.21 -0.20 4.89
N ALA A 172 4.06 0.91 5.61
CA ALA A 172 4.82 2.12 5.35
C ALA A 172 6.34 1.92 5.52
N GLU A 173 6.77 1.09 6.45
CA GLU A 173 8.19 0.83 6.72
C GLU A 173 8.92 0.19 5.53
N TRP A 174 8.22 -0.47 4.62
CA TRP A 174 8.81 -0.98 3.38
C TRP A 174 9.42 0.13 2.51
N MET A 175 9.07 1.40 2.73
CA MET A 175 9.73 2.50 2.02
C MET A 175 11.25 2.49 2.20
N ARG A 176 11.76 1.93 3.29
CA ARG A 176 13.19 1.78 3.55
C ARG A 176 13.84 0.78 2.57
N PHE A 177 13.13 -0.31 2.24
CA PHE A 177 13.58 -1.24 1.21
C PHE A 177 13.63 -0.58 -0.18
N TYR A 178 12.59 0.15 -0.55
CA TYR A 178 12.57 0.87 -1.81
C TYR A 178 13.63 1.96 -1.86
N GLY A 179 13.90 2.63 -0.73
CA GLY A 179 15.01 3.55 -0.58
C GLY A 179 16.39 2.91 -0.88
N MET A 180 16.62 1.69 -0.40
CA MET A 180 17.84 0.92 -0.71
C MET A 180 17.96 0.61 -2.21
N LEU A 181 16.85 0.27 -2.87
CA LEU A 181 16.85 -0.03 -4.30
C LEU A 181 17.30 1.16 -5.16
N ILE A 182 16.85 2.36 -4.80
CA ILE A 182 17.03 3.58 -5.63
C ILE A 182 18.11 4.52 -5.09
N GLY A 183 18.86 4.12 -4.05
CA GLY A 183 19.89 4.97 -3.44
C GLY A 183 19.34 6.19 -2.71
N ARG A 184 18.16 6.07 -2.11
CA ARG A 184 17.46 7.11 -1.31
C ARG A 184 17.19 6.63 0.13
N GLU A 185 18.13 5.92 0.71
CA GLU A 185 17.99 5.35 2.06
C GLU A 185 17.74 6.43 3.11
N ARG A 186 18.48 7.55 3.06
CA ARG A 186 18.34 8.66 4.02
C ARG A 186 16.97 9.35 3.90
N GLU A 187 16.51 9.57 2.70
CA GLU A 187 15.21 10.17 2.42
C GLU A 187 14.09 9.24 2.91
N ALA A 188 14.21 7.93 2.66
CA ALA A 188 13.25 6.94 3.12
C ALA A 188 13.20 6.83 4.65
N ASP A 189 14.37 6.77 5.31
CA ASP A 189 14.45 6.76 6.77
C ASP A 189 13.87 8.03 7.38
N SER A 190 14.16 9.19 6.80
CA SER A 190 13.63 10.49 7.24
C SER A 190 12.11 10.57 7.07
N LEU A 191 11.59 10.12 5.92
CA LEU A 191 10.15 10.10 5.66
C LEU A 191 9.45 9.14 6.62
N PHE A 192 9.99 7.94 6.81
CA PHE A 192 9.41 6.97 7.73
C PHE A 192 9.39 7.49 9.16
N ALA A 193 10.46 8.14 9.62
CA ALA A 193 10.51 8.74 10.96
C ALA A 193 9.41 9.82 11.16
N VAL A 194 9.12 10.60 10.11
CA VAL A 194 8.00 11.56 10.13
C VAL A 194 6.66 10.85 10.22
N VAL A 195 6.45 9.83 9.38
CA VAL A 195 5.22 9.03 9.36
C VAL A 195 4.98 8.37 10.70
N GLU A 196 5.99 7.70 11.26
CA GLU A 196 5.91 7.03 12.56
C GLU A 196 5.55 8.01 13.69
N ARG A 197 6.23 9.14 13.75
CA ARG A 197 5.97 10.17 14.76
C ARG A 197 4.54 10.70 14.64
N ASN A 198 4.14 11.15 13.47
CA ASN A 198 2.81 11.71 13.25
C ASN A 198 1.71 10.69 13.56
N TYR A 199 1.89 9.44 13.12
CA TYR A 199 0.96 8.36 13.38
C TYR A 199 0.76 8.14 14.89
N LYS A 200 1.86 8.05 15.66
CA LYS A 200 1.81 7.86 17.10
C LYS A 200 1.23 9.06 17.86
N GLU A 201 1.57 10.27 17.42
CA GLU A 201 0.99 11.49 18.01
C GLU A 201 -0.51 11.55 17.76
N THR A 202 -0.97 11.20 16.57
CA THR A 202 -2.38 11.14 16.21
C THR A 202 -3.13 10.06 17.03
N MET A 203 -2.54 8.88 17.23
CA MET A 203 -3.12 7.87 18.13
C MET A 203 -3.28 8.39 19.57
N ARG A 204 -2.26 9.07 20.10
CA ARG A 204 -2.34 9.66 21.45
C ARG A 204 -3.42 10.72 21.53
N LEU A 205 -3.54 11.55 20.50
CA LEU A 205 -4.59 12.57 20.41
C LEU A 205 -5.98 11.93 20.39
N ALA A 206 -6.19 10.90 19.58
CA ALA A 206 -7.45 10.14 19.55
C ALA A 206 -7.83 9.55 20.91
N ALA A 207 -6.83 9.08 21.66
CA ALA A 207 -7.05 8.52 23.00
C ALA A 207 -7.58 9.54 24.02
N THR A 208 -7.38 10.86 23.80
CA THR A 208 -7.89 11.93 24.68
C THR A 208 -9.37 12.22 24.47
N SER A 209 -9.95 11.84 23.34
CA SER A 209 -11.40 11.98 23.09
C SER A 209 -12.21 11.10 24.05
N ARG A 210 -13.41 11.55 24.38
CA ARG A 210 -14.38 10.75 25.13
C ARG A 210 -15.27 9.89 24.23
N LEU A 211 -15.28 10.19 22.93
CA LEU A 211 -16.07 9.47 21.95
C LEU A 211 -15.41 8.16 21.55
N ARG A 212 -16.22 7.16 21.26
CA ARG A 212 -15.79 5.85 20.73
C ARG A 212 -16.82 5.41 19.70
N PRO A 213 -16.94 6.12 18.56
CA PRO A 213 -17.97 5.83 17.58
C PRO A 213 -17.81 4.41 17.00
N LYS A 214 -18.94 3.80 16.69
CA LYS A 214 -18.96 2.57 15.90
C LYS A 214 -18.90 2.90 14.42
N VAL A 215 -18.03 2.22 13.70
CA VAL A 215 -17.71 2.52 12.30
C VAL A 215 -17.98 1.32 11.42
N ILE A 216 -18.59 1.57 10.28
CA ILE A 216 -18.75 0.64 9.18
C ILE A 216 -18.10 1.22 7.92
N THR A 217 -17.59 0.36 7.04
CA THR A 217 -16.91 0.78 5.82
C THR A 217 -17.49 0.10 4.59
N GLU A 218 -17.16 0.63 3.42
CA GLU A 218 -17.47 0.13 2.08
C GLU A 218 -18.98 0.23 1.73
N ARG A 219 -19.30 -0.24 0.54
CA ARG A 219 -20.66 -0.21 -0.01
C ARG A 219 -21.04 -1.55 -0.63
N VAL A 220 -22.31 -1.73 -0.90
CA VAL A 220 -22.81 -2.86 -1.68
C VAL A 220 -22.34 -2.75 -3.12
N VAL A 221 -21.73 -3.81 -3.63
CA VAL A 221 -21.33 -3.94 -5.02
C VAL A 221 -21.89 -5.25 -5.56
N SER A 222 -22.72 -5.17 -6.59
CA SER A 222 -23.36 -6.35 -7.21
C SER A 222 -24.06 -7.28 -6.19
N GLY A 223 -24.77 -6.66 -5.22
CA GLY A 223 -25.53 -7.40 -4.20
C GLY A 223 -24.69 -7.96 -3.05
N VAL A 224 -23.41 -7.63 -2.97
CA VAL A 224 -22.49 -8.09 -1.91
C VAL A 224 -21.87 -6.89 -1.21
N TRP A 225 -21.72 -6.97 0.11
CA TRP A 225 -20.98 -5.97 0.89
C TRP A 225 -19.64 -6.54 1.29
N TYR A 226 -18.58 -6.02 0.69
CA TYR A 226 -17.20 -6.44 0.97
C TYR A 226 -16.64 -5.61 2.13
N CYS A 227 -16.69 -6.16 3.35
CA CYS A 227 -16.16 -5.48 4.52
C CYS A 227 -14.74 -5.95 4.83
N PRO A 228 -13.82 -5.07 5.26
CA PRO A 228 -12.55 -5.50 5.82
C PRO A 228 -12.74 -6.42 7.01
N GLY A 229 -11.94 -7.48 7.12
CA GLY A 229 -11.93 -8.34 8.31
C GLY A 229 -11.42 -7.58 9.54
N GLY A 230 -11.75 -8.06 10.72
CA GLY A 230 -11.41 -7.38 11.99
C GLY A 230 -9.89 -7.25 12.22
N LYS A 231 -9.10 -8.18 11.70
CA LYS A 231 -7.62 -8.14 11.77
C LYS A 231 -6.96 -7.52 10.54
N SER A 232 -7.74 -6.93 9.62
CA SER A 232 -7.20 -6.21 8.48
C SER A 232 -6.47 -4.93 8.90
N SER A 233 -5.65 -4.39 7.99
CA SER A 233 -5.00 -3.09 8.20
C SER A 233 -6.02 -1.96 8.42
N MET A 234 -7.17 -1.99 7.72
CA MET A 234 -8.25 -1.01 7.89
C MET A 234 -8.93 -1.15 9.26
N GLY A 235 -9.24 -2.38 9.69
CA GLY A 235 -9.81 -2.63 11.02
C GLY A 235 -8.91 -2.12 12.15
N ARG A 236 -7.59 -2.34 12.00
CA ARG A 236 -6.59 -1.81 12.95
C ARG A 236 -6.48 -0.30 12.90
N LEU A 237 -6.49 0.30 11.71
CA LEU A 237 -6.42 1.75 11.54
C LEU A 237 -7.61 2.46 12.21
N ILE A 238 -8.82 1.90 12.09
CA ILE A 238 -10.01 2.42 12.76
C ILE A 238 -9.86 2.34 14.29
N ALA A 239 -9.31 1.24 14.81
CA ALA A 239 -9.03 1.09 16.24
C ALA A 239 -7.94 2.09 16.72
N ASP A 240 -6.87 2.27 15.95
CA ASP A 240 -5.80 3.23 16.22
C ASP A 240 -6.31 4.68 16.21
N ALA A 241 -7.34 4.95 15.38
CA ALA A 241 -8.07 6.21 15.39
C ALA A 241 -9.05 6.38 16.57
N GLY A 242 -9.09 5.45 17.53
CA GLY A 242 -9.92 5.52 18.73
C GLY A 242 -11.39 5.20 18.51
N ALA A 243 -11.75 4.53 17.41
CA ALA A 243 -13.11 4.12 17.10
C ALA A 243 -13.29 2.59 17.22
N ARG A 244 -14.52 2.12 17.13
CA ARG A 244 -14.88 0.71 17.16
C ARG A 244 -15.33 0.25 15.77
N TYR A 245 -14.55 -0.60 15.14
CA TYR A 245 -14.96 -1.19 13.89
C TYR A 245 -16.11 -2.20 14.09
N ALA A 246 -17.14 -2.17 13.27
CA ALA A 246 -18.32 -3.03 13.44
C ALA A 246 -17.99 -4.52 13.44
N PHE A 247 -16.99 -4.94 12.65
CA PHE A 247 -16.54 -6.32 12.54
C PHE A 247 -15.19 -6.58 13.24
N ALA A 248 -14.83 -5.80 14.26
CA ALA A 248 -13.55 -5.91 14.96
C ALA A 248 -13.30 -7.30 15.60
N ALA A 249 -14.36 -8.02 15.96
CA ALA A 249 -14.28 -9.37 16.52
C ALA A 249 -13.98 -10.46 15.47
N ASP A 250 -14.09 -10.14 14.19
CA ASP A 250 -13.77 -11.08 13.12
C ASP A 250 -12.26 -11.36 13.05
N GLY A 251 -11.90 -12.63 12.90
CA GLY A 251 -10.51 -13.08 12.93
C GLY A 251 -9.74 -12.97 11.62
N HIS A 252 -10.39 -12.59 10.52
CA HIS A 252 -9.76 -12.54 9.21
C HIS A 252 -9.00 -11.21 8.99
N SER A 253 -7.91 -11.29 8.24
CA SER A 253 -7.13 -10.13 7.78
C SER A 253 -7.53 -9.64 6.38
N GLY A 254 -8.22 -10.47 5.61
CA GLY A 254 -8.73 -10.13 4.28
C GLY A 254 -10.14 -9.54 4.31
N SER A 255 -10.75 -9.39 3.13
CA SER A 255 -12.13 -8.97 2.96
C SER A 255 -13.12 -10.07 3.32
N LEU A 256 -14.20 -9.68 4.01
CA LEU A 256 -15.38 -10.50 4.26
C LEU A 256 -16.38 -10.27 3.14
N THR A 257 -16.93 -11.35 2.62
CA THR A 257 -18.01 -11.32 1.62
C THR A 257 -19.34 -11.52 2.36
N LEU A 258 -20.09 -10.46 2.59
CA LEU A 258 -21.28 -10.48 3.42
C LEU A 258 -22.55 -10.13 2.62
N ALA A 259 -23.66 -10.76 2.98
CA ALA A 259 -24.97 -10.33 2.52
C ALA A 259 -25.27 -8.93 3.11
N PRO A 260 -25.81 -7.99 2.33
CA PRO A 260 -26.12 -6.63 2.82
C PRO A 260 -27.04 -6.61 4.03
N GLU A 261 -27.99 -7.52 4.10
CA GLU A 261 -28.95 -7.65 5.20
C GLU A 261 -28.24 -8.03 6.51
N LYS A 262 -27.20 -8.89 6.42
CA LYS A 262 -26.38 -9.25 7.58
C LYS A 262 -25.63 -8.04 8.12
N VAL A 263 -25.04 -7.25 7.23
CA VAL A 263 -24.31 -6.03 7.62
C VAL A 263 -25.27 -5.04 8.30
N VAL A 264 -26.46 -4.82 7.75
CA VAL A 264 -27.45 -3.96 8.36
C VAL A 264 -27.90 -4.51 9.72
N ALA A 265 -28.12 -5.82 9.85
CA ALA A 265 -28.53 -6.43 11.10
C ALA A 265 -27.47 -6.26 12.22
N GLU A 266 -26.19 -6.34 11.89
CA GLU A 266 -25.10 -6.28 12.86
C GLU A 266 -24.54 -4.88 13.10
N ALA A 267 -24.77 -3.92 12.17
CA ALA A 267 -24.12 -2.62 12.18
C ALA A 267 -25.05 -1.45 11.89
N SER A 268 -26.38 -1.63 11.97
CA SER A 268 -27.34 -0.53 11.79
C SER A 268 -27.15 0.62 12.79
N ASP A 269 -26.60 0.33 13.96
CA ASP A 269 -26.28 1.31 15.01
C ASP A 269 -24.95 2.05 14.82
N ALA A 270 -24.23 1.81 13.71
CA ALA A 270 -22.96 2.48 13.42
C ALA A 270 -23.15 4.00 13.35
N ASP A 271 -22.25 4.72 14.02
CA ASP A 271 -22.26 6.19 14.10
C ASP A 271 -21.68 6.81 12.82
N CYS A 272 -20.66 6.15 12.24
CA CYS A 272 -19.97 6.59 11.04
C CYS A 272 -19.97 5.50 9.97
N TRP A 273 -20.20 5.90 8.74
CA TRP A 273 -20.09 5.06 7.55
C TRP A 273 -19.09 5.68 6.57
N LEU A 274 -18.02 4.94 6.28
CA LEU A 274 -16.91 5.39 5.44
C LEU A 274 -16.84 4.57 4.16
N PHE A 275 -16.64 5.22 3.01
CA PHE A 275 -16.40 4.51 1.76
C PHE A 275 -15.59 5.32 0.75
N ILE A 276 -15.03 4.63 -0.24
CA ILE A 276 -14.39 5.23 -1.39
C ILE A 276 -15.32 5.10 -2.59
N TYR A 277 -15.40 6.14 -3.41
CA TYR A 277 -16.17 6.10 -4.63
C TYR A 277 -15.31 6.48 -5.85
N ASN A 278 -15.62 5.87 -6.97
CA ASN A 278 -15.01 6.17 -8.26
C ASN A 278 -15.87 7.21 -8.97
N GLY A 279 -15.27 8.28 -9.43
CA GLY A 279 -15.97 9.34 -10.16
C GLY A 279 -15.65 10.74 -9.65
N GLY A 280 -15.90 11.73 -10.47
CA GLY A 280 -15.64 13.15 -10.17
C GLY A 280 -16.68 13.81 -9.27
N LYS A 281 -17.75 13.09 -8.89
CA LYS A 281 -18.84 13.64 -8.07
C LYS A 281 -19.21 12.65 -6.96
N ALA A 282 -19.33 13.17 -5.74
CA ALA A 282 -19.80 12.39 -4.61
C ALA A 282 -21.23 11.87 -4.86
N PRO A 283 -21.51 10.60 -4.50
CA PRO A 283 -22.88 10.08 -4.59
C PRO A 283 -23.79 10.83 -3.64
N LEU A 284 -24.97 11.19 -4.14
CA LEU A 284 -26.03 11.77 -3.32
C LEU A 284 -26.76 10.66 -2.53
N PRO A 285 -27.51 11.00 -1.48
CA PRO A 285 -28.31 10.00 -0.75
C PRO A 285 -29.24 9.19 -1.66
N ALA A 286 -29.82 9.79 -2.69
CA ALA A 286 -30.66 9.09 -3.65
C ALA A 286 -29.87 8.06 -4.48
N ASP A 287 -28.62 8.37 -4.86
CA ASP A 287 -27.77 7.45 -5.61
C ASP A 287 -27.41 6.23 -4.74
N LEU A 288 -27.09 6.45 -3.47
CA LEU A 288 -26.83 5.37 -2.51
C LEU A 288 -28.06 4.48 -2.31
N LEU A 289 -29.25 5.07 -2.16
CA LEU A 289 -30.48 4.29 -2.03
C LEU A 289 -30.86 3.55 -3.32
N ALA A 290 -30.44 4.04 -4.48
CA ALA A 290 -30.59 3.29 -5.74
C ALA A 290 -29.67 2.05 -5.80
N GLU A 291 -28.52 2.08 -5.15
CA GLU A 291 -27.65 0.91 -5.01
C GLU A 291 -28.23 -0.14 -4.06
N TYR A 292 -28.71 0.30 -2.88
CA TYR A 292 -29.30 -0.57 -1.87
C TYR A 292 -30.23 0.19 -0.92
N GLN A 293 -31.50 -0.16 -0.92
CA GLN A 293 -32.53 0.49 -0.10
C GLN A 293 -32.32 0.33 1.42
N GLY A 294 -31.60 -0.71 1.83
CA GLY A 294 -31.31 -1.00 3.24
C GLY A 294 -30.41 0.03 3.91
N TYR A 295 -29.68 0.87 3.16
CA TYR A 295 -28.87 1.94 3.75
C TYR A 295 -29.66 2.91 4.62
N LYS A 296 -30.95 3.11 4.34
CA LYS A 296 -31.85 3.94 5.18
C LYS A 296 -31.97 3.44 6.61
N MET A 297 -31.66 2.18 6.88
CA MET A 297 -31.69 1.59 8.22
C MET A 297 -30.42 1.88 9.02
N LEU A 298 -29.36 2.39 8.39
CA LEU A 298 -28.12 2.74 9.08
C LEU A 298 -28.31 4.06 9.83
N LYS A 299 -27.97 4.08 11.12
CA LYS A 299 -27.93 5.29 11.95
C LYS A 299 -27.08 6.40 11.31
N ALA A 300 -25.90 6.02 10.78
CA ALA A 300 -25.01 6.95 10.09
C ALA A 300 -25.68 7.62 8.89
N PHE A 301 -26.47 6.89 8.09
CA PHE A 301 -27.17 7.45 6.94
C PHE A 301 -28.23 8.47 7.36
N ALA A 302 -29.03 8.15 8.37
CA ALA A 302 -30.07 9.02 8.88
C ALA A 302 -29.52 10.24 9.66
N GLY A 303 -28.39 10.07 10.35
CA GLY A 303 -27.78 11.07 11.23
C GLY A 303 -26.70 11.94 10.57
N GLY A 304 -26.42 11.79 9.28
CA GLY A 304 -25.38 12.56 8.59
C GLY A 304 -23.95 12.11 8.89
N GLY A 305 -23.77 10.89 9.40
CA GLY A 305 -22.45 10.29 9.68
C GLY A 305 -21.84 9.55 8.47
N VAL A 306 -22.13 9.98 7.25
CA VAL A 306 -21.66 9.36 6.01
C VAL A 306 -20.52 10.17 5.42
N TYR A 307 -19.39 9.51 5.20
CA TYR A 307 -18.18 10.14 4.68
C TYR A 307 -17.64 9.35 3.49
N GLY A 308 -17.44 10.02 2.38
CA GLY A 308 -16.90 9.43 1.15
C GLY A 308 -15.60 10.11 0.71
N CYS A 309 -14.67 9.34 0.19
CA CYS A 309 -13.50 9.84 -0.50
C CYS A 309 -13.56 9.47 -1.98
N GLY A 310 -13.45 10.48 -2.86
CA GLY A 310 -13.49 10.29 -4.32
C GLY A 310 -12.09 10.06 -4.91
N SER A 311 -11.84 8.89 -5.45
CA SER A 311 -10.54 8.54 -6.04
C SER A 311 -10.25 9.28 -7.35
N ALA A 312 -11.28 9.73 -8.08
CA ALA A 312 -11.14 10.44 -9.37
C ALA A 312 -11.17 11.97 -9.24
N THR A 313 -11.19 12.52 -8.04
CA THR A 313 -11.30 13.97 -7.77
C THR A 313 -9.95 14.67 -7.70
N GLY A 314 -8.85 14.02 -8.10
CA GLY A 314 -7.48 14.53 -7.94
C GLY A 314 -6.92 14.29 -6.54
N VAL A 315 -7.62 13.55 -5.68
CA VAL A 315 -7.11 13.09 -4.39
C VAL A 315 -6.40 11.75 -4.61
N PRO A 316 -5.09 11.67 -4.37
CA PRO A 316 -4.30 10.45 -4.60
C PRO A 316 -4.48 9.46 -3.43
N TYR A 317 -5.73 9.06 -3.13
CA TYR A 317 -6.01 8.20 -1.97
C TYR A 317 -5.26 6.87 -2.05
N PHE A 318 -5.44 6.12 -3.13
CA PHE A 318 -4.82 4.79 -3.27
C PHE A 318 -3.30 4.86 -3.40
N GLU A 319 -2.81 5.94 -3.96
CA GLU A 319 -1.38 6.16 -4.13
C GLU A 319 -0.70 6.48 -2.80
N GLU A 320 -1.32 7.32 -1.98
CA GLU A 320 -0.70 7.93 -0.82
C GLU A 320 -0.83 7.10 0.47
N VAL A 321 -2.00 6.52 0.73
CA VAL A 321 -2.31 5.90 2.03
C VAL A 321 -1.38 4.77 2.43
N SER A 322 -0.80 4.07 1.46
CA SER A 322 0.11 2.94 1.70
C SER A 322 1.38 3.37 2.44
N PHE A 323 1.91 4.54 2.09
CA PHE A 323 3.16 5.06 2.64
C PHE A 323 2.97 6.31 3.51
N ARG A 324 1.76 6.87 3.54
CA ARG A 324 1.36 7.98 4.41
C ARG A 324 0.09 7.65 5.21
N PRO A 325 0.09 6.54 5.96
CA PRO A 325 -1.05 6.19 6.79
C PRO A 325 -1.29 7.19 7.93
N ASP A 326 -0.30 7.99 8.27
CA ASP A 326 -0.40 9.07 9.24
C ASP A 326 -1.43 10.13 8.83
N LEU A 327 -1.54 10.43 7.54
CA LEU A 327 -2.53 11.37 7.01
C LEU A 327 -3.94 10.80 7.09
N LEU A 328 -4.14 9.55 6.66
CA LEU A 328 -5.45 8.89 6.74
C LEU A 328 -5.90 8.74 8.20
N LEU A 329 -4.97 8.38 9.10
CA LEU A 329 -5.29 8.29 10.53
C LEU A 329 -5.77 9.63 11.08
N MET A 330 -5.13 10.74 10.71
CA MET A 330 -5.55 12.08 11.13
C MET A 330 -6.94 12.42 10.61
N ASP A 331 -7.25 12.08 9.35
CA ASP A 331 -8.58 12.30 8.79
C ASP A 331 -9.64 11.48 9.53
N PHE A 332 -9.33 10.24 9.87
CA PHE A 332 -10.23 9.41 10.68
C PHE A 332 -10.44 10.02 12.08
N VAL A 333 -9.40 10.51 12.73
CA VAL A 333 -9.51 11.16 14.05
C VAL A 333 -10.38 12.43 13.97
N ARG A 334 -10.25 13.23 12.92
CA ARG A 334 -11.14 14.39 12.67
C ARG A 334 -12.61 13.99 12.54
N ILE A 335 -12.87 12.91 11.81
CA ILE A 335 -14.23 12.39 11.59
C ILE A 335 -14.81 11.81 12.90
N PHE A 336 -14.02 11.00 13.60
CA PHE A 336 -14.50 10.23 14.75
C PHE A 336 -14.59 11.06 16.04
N HIS A 337 -13.82 12.13 16.14
CA HIS A 337 -13.65 12.89 17.37
C HIS A 337 -13.85 14.41 17.17
N PRO A 338 -15.07 14.83 16.79
CA PRO A 338 -15.37 16.26 16.64
C PRO A 338 -15.21 17.05 17.96
N ASP A 339 -15.27 16.35 19.11
CA ASP A 339 -15.02 16.93 20.43
C ASP A 339 -13.57 17.44 20.62
N LEU A 340 -12.62 17.02 19.79
CA LEU A 340 -11.23 17.50 19.82
C LEU A 340 -11.05 18.84 19.10
N GLY A 341 -12.05 19.33 18.36
CA GLY A 341 -12.02 20.63 17.68
C GLY A 341 -10.93 20.75 16.60
N LEU A 342 -10.50 19.64 16.00
CA LEU A 342 -9.50 19.59 14.94
C LEU A 342 -10.08 20.18 13.64
N LYS A 343 -9.31 21.06 12.97
CA LYS A 343 -9.66 21.63 11.66
C LYS A 343 -9.12 20.79 10.51
#